data_fb8514069954bf5741cc062e9940a4af
#
_entry.id   fb8514069954bf5741cc062e9940a4af
#
_cell.length_a   1.000
_cell.length_b   1.000
_cell.length_c   1.000
_cell.angle_alpha   90.00
_cell.angle_beta   90.00
_cell.angle_gamma   90.00
#
_symmetry.space_group_name_H-M   'P 1'
#
loop_
_entity.id
_entity.type
_entity.pdbx_description
1 polymer ?
#
loop_
_entity_poly.entity_id
_entity_poly.type
_entity_poly.pdbx_seq_one_letter_code
_entity_poly.pdbx_strand_id
1 'polypeptide(L)'
;SLGVVYYRGRSKYVIINIGKSAIYGTSAYYANVGKIDNNGVELSLQASLIRMRNFEWIVGGNISFTESKIKSLGGNDQETVQYSDGSMIVSRVGGNPYEFYGLQANGVYSTQAEASEAALTNSSNQAYSAGDVRYVDQNNDGRIDSKDYVSLGSATPDYFGGFYTNIRYKHFALAAEFSYSKGNEAYNAVRRTLESVSSFSNQSVAVTNRWNVEGQVTNIPRASYGDAIGNNNFSSRWIEDASFLRMKSITLSYNFDKPVWNFFRSGTIYVTGDKVLCASKYLGIVTVFAFSSGSNATQGFDYAKVMQPKSVKLGINLKF
;
A
#
# COMPACT_ATOMS: atom_id res chain seq x y z
N SER A 1 -22.08 5.64 -22.78
CA SER A 1 -21.61 6.93 -22.24
C SER A 1 -20.10 6.90 -22.08
N LEU A 2 -19.44 8.01 -22.35
CA LEU A 2 -18.03 8.25 -22.10
C LEU A 2 -17.93 9.54 -21.31
N GLY A 3 -17.18 9.52 -20.22
CA GLY A 3 -16.87 10.69 -19.40
C GLY A 3 -15.36 10.89 -19.33
N VAL A 4 -14.90 12.11 -19.50
CA VAL A 4 -13.51 12.53 -19.34
C VAL A 4 -13.49 13.76 -18.46
N VAL A 5 -12.76 13.69 -17.37
CA VAL A 5 -12.57 14.82 -16.45
C VAL A 5 -11.09 15.09 -16.30
N TYR A 6 -10.67 16.31 -16.51
CA TYR A 6 -9.36 16.81 -16.12
C TYR A 6 -9.54 17.84 -15.02
N TYR A 7 -8.76 17.72 -13.97
CA TYR A 7 -8.77 18.72 -12.91
C TYR A 7 -7.35 19.17 -12.55
N ARG A 8 -7.26 20.40 -12.14
CA ARG A 8 -6.04 20.97 -11.54
C ARG A 8 -6.45 21.80 -10.34
N GLY A 9 -5.98 21.42 -9.19
CA GLY A 9 -6.21 22.10 -7.93
C GLY A 9 -4.91 22.59 -7.31
N ARG A 10 -4.96 23.73 -6.66
CA ARG A 10 -3.87 24.25 -5.84
C ARG A 10 -4.38 24.57 -4.46
N SER A 11 -3.90 23.83 -3.47
CA SER A 11 -4.09 24.12 -2.06
C SER A 11 -3.00 25.07 -1.59
N LYS A 12 -3.40 26.22 -1.06
CA LYS A 12 -2.52 27.22 -0.44
C LYS A 12 -2.84 27.30 1.04
N TYR A 13 -1.87 27.79 1.81
CA TYR A 13 -2.04 27.96 3.26
C TYR A 13 -2.30 26.64 4.01
N VAL A 14 -1.71 25.57 3.51
CA VAL A 14 -1.74 24.28 4.21
C VAL A 14 -1.00 24.43 5.54
N ILE A 15 -1.61 23.94 6.60
CA ILE A 15 -1.02 23.98 7.94
C ILE A 15 0.14 22.98 8.00
N ILE A 16 1.30 23.49 8.35
CA ILE A 16 2.53 22.68 8.52
C ILE A 16 3.06 22.88 9.93
N ASN A 17 3.57 21.84 10.52
CA ASN A 17 4.27 21.89 11.81
C ASN A 17 5.74 22.25 11.53
N ILE A 18 6.14 23.46 11.87
CA ILE A 18 7.50 23.98 11.66
C ILE A 18 8.32 23.76 12.91
N GLY A 19 9.39 22.98 12.79
CA GLY A 19 10.38 22.82 13.87
C GLY A 19 11.06 24.14 14.21
N LYS A 20 11.25 24.39 15.49
CA LYS A 20 11.90 25.59 16.00
C LYS A 20 12.92 25.22 17.06
N SER A 21 13.98 26.03 17.20
CA SER A 21 14.95 25.81 18.29
C SER A 21 14.27 25.94 19.64
N ALA A 22 14.56 25.02 20.55
CA ALA A 22 14.01 25.00 21.91
C ALA A 22 14.29 26.27 22.73
N ILE A 23 15.27 27.10 22.31
CA ILE A 23 15.55 28.42 22.89
C ILE A 23 14.33 29.34 22.92
N TYR A 24 13.36 29.15 22.02
CA TYR A 24 12.12 29.94 21.97
C TYR A 24 11.00 29.42 22.86
N GLY A 25 11.27 28.42 23.73
CA GLY A 25 10.30 27.85 24.66
C GLY A 25 9.31 26.85 24.04
N THR A 26 9.42 26.58 22.74
CA THR A 26 8.67 25.54 22.04
C THR A 26 9.53 24.89 20.96
N SER A 27 9.39 23.59 20.76
CA SER A 27 10.13 22.84 19.74
C SER A 27 9.50 22.92 18.35
N ALA A 28 8.25 23.36 18.25
CA ALA A 28 7.55 23.48 16.98
C ALA A 28 6.31 24.40 17.11
N TYR A 29 5.83 24.89 15.96
CA TYR A 29 4.58 25.64 15.86
C TYR A 29 3.87 25.36 14.53
N TYR A 30 2.56 25.51 14.52
CA TYR A 30 1.76 25.37 13.29
C TYR A 30 1.69 26.68 12.52
N ALA A 31 1.94 26.64 11.21
CA ALA A 31 1.86 27.80 10.32
C ALA A 31 1.14 27.47 9.01
N ASN A 32 0.41 28.44 8.47
CA ASN A 32 -0.32 28.33 7.21
C ASN A 32 0.59 28.71 6.02
N VAL A 33 1.61 27.91 5.73
CA VAL A 33 2.68 28.24 4.76
C VAL A 33 2.83 27.21 3.64
N GLY A 34 2.18 26.08 3.77
CA GLY A 34 2.25 25.01 2.80
C GLY A 34 1.53 25.31 1.49
N LYS A 35 2.02 24.74 0.40
CA LYS A 35 1.38 24.76 -0.91
C LYS A 35 1.52 23.39 -1.55
N ILE A 36 0.40 22.84 -2.08
CA ILE A 36 0.34 21.56 -2.77
C ILE A 36 -0.44 21.75 -4.07
N ASP A 37 0.10 21.30 -5.18
CA ASP A 37 -0.60 21.20 -6.46
C ASP A 37 -1.10 19.76 -6.63
N ASN A 38 -2.37 19.60 -7.01
CA ASN A 38 -2.99 18.32 -7.33
C ASN A 38 -3.52 18.39 -8.78
N ASN A 39 -3.11 17.41 -9.59
CA ASN A 39 -3.58 17.26 -10.96
C ASN A 39 -4.15 15.87 -11.13
N GLY A 40 -5.12 15.71 -11.99
CA GLY A 40 -5.61 14.38 -12.31
C GLY A 40 -6.44 14.32 -13.58
N VAL A 41 -6.54 13.10 -14.09
CA VAL A 41 -7.40 12.74 -15.22
C VAL A 41 -8.25 11.56 -14.78
N GLU A 42 -9.55 11.68 -14.99
CA GLU A 42 -10.50 10.60 -14.74
C GLU A 42 -11.22 10.26 -16.03
N LEU A 43 -11.23 8.99 -16.36
CA LEU A 43 -11.95 8.44 -17.49
C LEU A 43 -13.03 7.48 -16.99
N SER A 44 -14.23 7.58 -17.53
CA SER A 44 -15.31 6.64 -17.27
C SER A 44 -15.96 6.20 -18.57
N LEU A 45 -16.24 4.92 -18.67
CA LEU A 45 -16.91 4.32 -19.83
C LEU A 45 -18.02 3.40 -19.36
N GLN A 46 -19.15 3.49 -20.01
CA GLN A 46 -20.24 2.50 -19.91
C GLN A 46 -20.75 2.21 -21.31
N ALA A 47 -20.82 0.94 -21.66
CA ALA A 47 -21.29 0.47 -22.96
C ALA A 47 -22.27 -0.69 -22.79
N SER A 48 -23.33 -0.67 -23.57
CA SER A 48 -24.15 -1.84 -23.83
C SER A 48 -23.59 -2.54 -25.06
N LEU A 49 -22.84 -3.63 -24.83
CA LEU A 49 -22.15 -4.34 -25.90
C LEU A 49 -23.14 -5.12 -26.76
N ILE A 50 -24.15 -5.71 -26.12
CA ILE A 50 -25.20 -6.48 -26.78
C ILE A 50 -26.53 -6.13 -26.14
N ARG A 51 -27.55 -5.85 -26.95
CA ARG A 51 -28.90 -5.61 -26.51
C ARG A 51 -29.90 -6.30 -27.44
N MET A 52 -30.39 -7.45 -26.99
CA MET A 52 -31.38 -8.27 -27.69
C MET A 52 -32.58 -8.51 -26.77
N ARG A 53 -33.68 -8.99 -27.29
CA ARG A 53 -34.91 -9.25 -26.51
C ARG A 53 -34.66 -10.10 -25.25
N ASN A 54 -33.82 -11.13 -25.36
CA ASN A 54 -33.57 -12.09 -24.28
C ASN A 54 -32.13 -12.06 -23.75
N PHE A 55 -31.26 -11.20 -24.31
CA PHE A 55 -29.86 -11.12 -23.90
C PHE A 55 -29.40 -9.65 -23.86
N GLU A 56 -28.83 -9.25 -22.74
CA GLU A 56 -28.23 -7.93 -22.59
C GLU A 56 -26.87 -8.06 -21.90
N TRP A 57 -25.88 -7.38 -22.44
CA TRP A 57 -24.57 -7.33 -21.85
C TRP A 57 -24.09 -5.88 -21.75
N ILE A 58 -23.92 -5.42 -20.51
CA ILE A 58 -23.43 -4.08 -20.17
C ILE A 58 -22.10 -4.23 -19.48
N VAL A 59 -21.13 -3.42 -19.88
CA VAL A 59 -19.85 -3.25 -19.22
C VAL A 59 -19.65 -1.80 -18.88
N GLY A 60 -18.93 -1.55 -17.80
CA GLY A 60 -18.53 -0.20 -17.46
C GLY A 60 -17.29 -0.22 -16.59
N GLY A 61 -16.62 0.93 -16.51
CA GLY A 61 -15.45 1.08 -15.69
C GLY A 61 -14.98 2.51 -15.65
N ASN A 62 -14.09 2.77 -14.72
CA ASN A 62 -13.38 4.03 -14.59
C ASN A 62 -11.91 3.80 -14.29
N ILE A 63 -11.10 4.77 -14.64
CA ILE A 63 -9.70 4.86 -14.28
C ILE A 63 -9.39 6.30 -13.89
N SER A 64 -8.65 6.46 -12.80
CA SER A 64 -8.21 7.76 -12.28
C SER A 64 -6.70 7.76 -12.15
N PHE A 65 -6.08 8.78 -12.73
CA PHE A 65 -4.67 9.12 -12.58
C PHE A 65 -4.59 10.37 -11.73
N THR A 66 -3.82 10.32 -10.64
CA THR A 66 -3.70 11.47 -9.72
C THR A 66 -2.24 11.74 -9.42
N GLU A 67 -1.85 13.00 -9.44
CA GLU A 67 -0.52 13.44 -9.07
C GLU A 67 -0.63 14.57 -8.07
N SER A 68 0.08 14.46 -6.95
CA SER A 68 0.19 15.50 -5.93
C SER A 68 1.63 15.94 -5.82
N LYS A 69 1.90 17.25 -5.91
CA LYS A 69 3.25 17.80 -5.77
C LYS A 69 3.30 18.90 -4.72
N ILE A 70 4.21 18.76 -3.79
CA ILE A 70 4.49 19.77 -2.79
C ILE A 70 5.23 20.93 -3.48
N LYS A 71 4.72 22.15 -3.31
CA LYS A 71 5.32 23.36 -3.87
C LYS A 71 6.02 24.22 -2.83
N SER A 72 5.64 24.08 -1.56
CA SER A 72 6.27 24.82 -0.46
C SER A 72 5.98 24.13 0.88
N LEU A 73 6.98 24.12 1.73
CA LEU A 73 6.93 23.67 3.13
C LEU A 73 7.36 24.81 4.09
N GLY A 74 7.00 26.07 3.74
CA GLY A 74 7.25 27.21 4.63
C GLY A 74 8.71 27.62 4.78
N GLY A 75 9.55 27.28 3.81
CA GLY A 75 10.99 27.58 3.84
C GLY A 75 11.87 26.35 4.14
N ASN A 76 11.26 25.22 4.53
CA ASN A 76 11.97 23.95 4.62
C ASN A 76 11.95 23.23 3.27
N ASP A 77 13.02 22.53 2.93
CA ASP A 77 13.07 21.69 1.72
C ASP A 77 12.35 20.36 1.90
N GLN A 78 12.30 19.86 3.13
CA GLN A 78 11.62 18.63 3.50
C GLN A 78 11.05 18.66 4.91
N GLU A 79 10.02 17.85 5.14
CA GLU A 79 9.46 17.52 6.44
C GLU A 79 9.46 16.00 6.60
N THR A 80 9.96 15.51 7.74
CA THR A 80 9.99 14.08 8.07
C THR A 80 9.12 13.80 9.29
N VAL A 81 8.41 12.69 9.26
CA VAL A 81 7.66 12.18 10.42
C VAL A 81 8.20 10.78 10.72
N GLN A 82 8.75 10.62 11.92
CA GLN A 82 9.22 9.34 12.42
C GLN A 82 8.20 8.76 13.41
N TYR A 83 7.89 7.49 13.24
CA TYR A 83 7.01 6.74 14.13
C TYR A 83 7.79 6.00 15.21
N SER A 84 7.09 5.53 16.24
CA SER A 84 7.68 4.89 17.43
C SER A 84 8.45 3.59 17.11
N ASP A 85 8.12 2.93 16.01
CA ASP A 85 8.81 1.71 15.54
C ASP A 85 10.03 2.03 14.67
N GLY A 86 10.38 3.30 14.50
CA GLY A 86 11.49 3.77 13.65
C GLY A 86 11.15 3.84 12.16
N SER A 87 9.91 3.53 11.75
CA SER A 87 9.48 3.81 10.39
C SER A 87 9.37 5.32 10.14
N MET A 88 9.58 5.75 8.91
CA MET A 88 9.65 7.17 8.59
C MET A 88 8.99 7.46 7.24
N ILE A 89 8.35 8.61 7.17
CA ILE A 89 7.87 9.21 5.92
C ILE A 89 8.49 10.59 5.72
N VAL A 90 8.61 10.99 4.49
CA VAL A 90 9.11 12.31 4.11
C VAL A 90 8.16 12.99 3.14
N SER A 91 8.03 14.28 3.28
CA SER A 91 7.40 15.20 2.33
C SER A 91 8.45 16.20 1.86
N ARG A 92 8.76 16.23 0.56
CA ARG A 92 9.80 17.13 -0.01
C ARG A 92 9.22 18.09 -1.02
N VAL A 93 9.79 19.29 -1.11
CA VAL A 93 9.43 20.23 -2.16
C VAL A 93 9.78 19.62 -3.52
N GLY A 94 8.80 19.60 -4.43
CA GLY A 94 8.90 18.97 -5.76
C GLY A 94 8.51 17.47 -5.80
N GLY A 95 8.44 16.80 -4.65
CA GLY A 95 8.04 15.39 -4.52
C GLY A 95 6.56 15.19 -4.15
N ASN A 96 6.20 13.94 -3.99
CA ASN A 96 4.90 13.54 -3.46
C ASN A 96 4.84 13.74 -1.94
N PRO A 97 3.67 14.00 -1.36
CA PRO A 97 3.51 13.94 0.09
C PRO A 97 3.63 12.51 0.62
N TYR A 98 4.20 12.37 1.82
CA TYR A 98 4.21 11.12 2.60
C TYR A 98 4.86 9.91 1.91
N GLU A 99 6.01 10.13 1.26
CA GLU A 99 6.84 9.02 0.74
C GLU A 99 7.50 8.26 1.89
N PHE A 100 7.60 6.93 1.79
CA PHE A 100 8.41 6.13 2.71
C PHE A 100 9.88 6.54 2.60
N TYR A 101 10.56 6.72 3.73
CA TYR A 101 11.90 7.27 3.77
C TYR A 101 12.81 6.48 4.70
N GLY A 102 13.86 5.87 4.16
CA GLY A 102 14.75 5.00 4.94
C GLY A 102 15.91 4.45 4.13
N LEU A 103 16.54 3.41 4.65
CA LEU A 103 17.69 2.78 4.03
C LEU A 103 17.30 1.91 2.83
N GLN A 104 18.10 1.93 1.79
CA GLN A 104 17.98 0.98 0.70
C GLN A 104 18.75 -0.30 1.06
N ALA A 105 18.07 -1.45 1.07
CA ALA A 105 18.67 -2.76 1.30
C ALA A 105 18.88 -3.50 -0.03
N ASN A 106 20.01 -4.18 -0.17
CA ASN A 106 20.37 -4.97 -1.34
C ASN A 106 20.78 -6.41 -0.92
N GLY A 107 19.85 -7.12 -0.26
CA GLY A 107 20.07 -8.48 0.21
C GLY A 107 20.87 -8.58 1.51
N VAL A 108 21.60 -9.66 1.66
CA VAL A 108 22.39 -10.05 2.84
C VAL A 108 23.82 -10.38 2.37
N TYR A 109 24.84 -10.00 3.13
CA TYR A 109 26.21 -10.44 2.86
C TYR A 109 26.31 -11.97 2.97
N SER A 110 26.59 -12.65 1.86
CA SER A 110 26.63 -14.11 1.85
C SER A 110 27.94 -14.64 2.48
N THR A 111 29.04 -13.88 2.36
CA THR A 111 30.36 -14.24 2.88
C THR A 111 31.00 -13.11 3.69
N GLN A 112 31.96 -13.48 4.56
CA GLN A 112 32.76 -12.49 5.29
C GLN A 112 33.63 -11.67 4.36
N ALA A 113 34.08 -12.25 3.24
CA ALA A 113 34.87 -11.53 2.23
C ALA A 113 34.08 -10.36 1.62
N GLU A 114 32.80 -10.60 1.23
CA GLU A 114 31.91 -9.54 0.73
C GLU A 114 31.72 -8.41 1.75
N ALA A 115 31.49 -8.73 3.02
CA ALA A 115 31.32 -7.74 4.07
C ALA A 115 32.59 -6.93 4.32
N SER A 116 33.76 -7.59 4.31
CA SER A 116 35.04 -6.95 4.51
C SER A 116 35.46 -6.06 3.33
N GLU A 117 35.14 -6.46 2.10
CA GLU A 117 35.38 -5.66 0.89
C GLU A 117 34.52 -4.38 0.88
N ALA A 118 33.27 -4.48 1.31
CA ALA A 118 32.37 -3.33 1.44
C ALA A 118 32.88 -2.32 2.50
N ALA A 119 33.57 -2.79 3.53
CA ALA A 119 34.20 -1.99 4.61
C ALA A 119 33.25 -1.00 5.30
N LEU A 120 31.92 -1.33 5.35
CA LEU A 120 30.88 -0.46 5.89
C LEU A 120 30.71 -0.67 7.40
N THR A 121 30.34 0.42 8.09
CA THR A 121 29.99 0.41 9.51
C THR A 121 28.59 0.98 9.72
N ASN A 122 27.94 0.60 10.82
CA ASN A 122 26.67 1.22 11.22
C ASN A 122 26.89 2.57 11.94
N SER A 123 25.81 3.23 12.33
CA SER A 123 25.83 4.50 13.07
C SER A 123 26.60 4.44 14.41
N SER A 124 26.84 3.25 14.97
CA SER A 124 27.61 3.00 16.18
C SER A 124 29.05 2.57 15.90
N ASN A 125 29.56 2.73 14.66
CA ASN A 125 30.89 2.30 14.20
C ASN A 125 31.14 0.78 14.32
N GLN A 126 30.11 -0.03 14.28
CA GLN A 126 30.23 -1.49 14.24
C GLN A 126 30.29 -1.94 12.78
N ALA A 127 31.28 -2.77 12.42
CA ALA A 127 31.42 -3.29 11.06
C ALA A 127 30.34 -4.36 10.78
N TYR A 128 29.82 -4.34 9.56
CA TYR A 128 28.96 -5.41 9.06
C TYR A 128 29.76 -6.69 8.83
N SER A 129 29.10 -7.82 8.96
CA SER A 129 29.69 -9.14 8.83
C SER A 129 28.83 -10.03 7.94
N ALA A 130 29.32 -11.23 7.60
CA ALA A 130 28.54 -12.23 6.91
C ALA A 130 27.21 -12.49 7.61
N GLY A 131 26.12 -12.58 6.85
CA GLY A 131 24.77 -12.74 7.36
C GLY A 131 24.06 -11.44 7.76
N ASP A 132 24.72 -10.28 7.74
CA ASP A 132 24.07 -9.00 7.99
C ASP A 132 23.43 -8.43 6.71
N VAL A 133 22.40 -7.58 6.87
CA VAL A 133 21.77 -6.90 5.76
C VAL A 133 22.75 -5.96 5.09
N ARG A 134 22.85 -6.05 3.77
CA ARG A 134 23.67 -5.17 2.93
C ARG A 134 22.88 -3.92 2.58
N TYR A 135 23.13 -2.83 3.30
CA TYR A 135 22.59 -1.52 2.98
C TYR A 135 23.46 -0.79 1.96
N VAL A 136 22.86 0.13 1.22
CA VAL A 136 23.57 0.96 0.24
C VAL A 136 24.02 2.25 0.91
N ASP A 137 25.31 2.50 0.87
CA ASP A 137 25.95 3.76 1.25
C ASP A 137 25.71 4.76 0.11
N GLN A 138 24.82 5.73 0.33
CA GLN A 138 24.38 6.67 -0.71
C GLN A 138 25.38 7.83 -0.91
N ASN A 139 26.08 8.20 0.15
CA ASN A 139 27.02 9.32 0.13
C ASN A 139 28.49 8.87 0.02
N ASN A 140 28.76 7.55 0.06
CA ASN A 140 30.09 6.93 -0.01
C ASN A 140 31.04 7.38 1.12
N ASP A 141 30.51 7.57 2.34
CA ASP A 141 31.34 7.94 3.51
C ASP A 141 31.78 6.72 4.34
N GLY A 142 31.41 5.49 3.93
CA GLY A 142 31.76 4.23 4.59
C GLY A 142 30.92 3.92 5.82
N ARG A 143 29.85 4.69 6.05
CA ARG A 143 28.99 4.56 7.21
C ARG A 143 27.53 4.57 6.83
N ILE A 144 26.76 3.64 7.33
CA ILE A 144 25.31 3.58 7.14
C ILE A 144 24.61 4.33 8.26
N ASP A 145 24.07 5.50 7.94
CA ASP A 145 23.35 6.35 8.87
C ASP A 145 22.17 7.11 8.21
N SER A 146 21.66 8.15 8.85
CA SER A 146 20.53 8.93 8.33
C SER A 146 20.81 9.70 7.04
N LYS A 147 22.07 9.87 6.65
CA LYS A 147 22.45 10.51 5.38
C LYS A 147 22.23 9.60 4.17
N ASP A 148 22.12 8.29 4.41
CA ASP A 148 21.84 7.28 3.39
C ASP A 148 20.35 7.04 3.18
N TYR A 149 19.49 7.80 3.85
CA TYR A 149 18.06 7.66 3.68
C TYR A 149 17.62 8.20 2.33
N VAL A 150 16.81 7.39 1.64
CA VAL A 150 16.24 7.71 0.33
C VAL A 150 14.73 7.50 0.34
N SER A 151 14.04 8.03 -0.67
CA SER A 151 12.64 7.65 -0.91
C SER A 151 12.57 6.18 -1.31
N LEU A 152 11.75 5.43 -0.58
CA LEU A 152 11.52 4.01 -0.79
C LEU A 152 10.20 3.74 -1.51
N GLY A 153 9.51 4.80 -1.93
CA GLY A 153 8.25 4.75 -2.63
C GLY A 153 7.09 5.41 -1.89
N SER A 154 5.89 5.27 -2.42
CA SER A 154 4.70 5.96 -1.94
C SER A 154 3.50 5.02 -1.82
N ALA A 155 2.66 5.26 -0.82
CA ALA A 155 1.37 4.61 -0.71
C ALA A 155 0.32 5.14 -1.71
N THR A 156 0.62 6.24 -2.40
CA THR A 156 -0.26 6.82 -3.42
C THR A 156 -0.11 6.03 -4.72
N PRO A 157 -1.20 5.50 -5.29
CA PRO A 157 -1.14 4.78 -6.55
C PRO A 157 -0.89 5.71 -7.74
N ASP A 158 -0.22 5.19 -8.78
CA ASP A 158 -0.10 5.85 -10.09
C ASP A 158 -1.47 5.95 -10.77
N TYR A 159 -2.26 4.88 -10.67
CA TYR A 159 -3.65 4.86 -11.10
C TYR A 159 -4.48 3.83 -10.34
N PHE A 160 -5.77 4.12 -10.24
CA PHE A 160 -6.74 3.23 -9.60
C PHE A 160 -8.10 3.36 -10.29
N GLY A 161 -8.97 2.41 -9.98
CA GLY A 161 -10.31 2.43 -10.55
C GLY A 161 -11.10 1.17 -10.27
N GLY A 162 -12.15 0.99 -11.08
CA GLY A 162 -12.97 -0.19 -11.04
C GLY A 162 -13.63 -0.47 -12.37
N PHE A 163 -14.09 -1.68 -12.55
CA PHE A 163 -14.90 -2.07 -13.68
C PHE A 163 -15.94 -3.08 -13.26
N TYR A 164 -16.99 -3.14 -14.03
CA TYR A 164 -18.07 -4.07 -13.78
C TYR A 164 -18.61 -4.66 -15.09
N THR A 165 -19.23 -5.80 -14.97
CA THR A 165 -19.97 -6.45 -16.05
C THR A 165 -21.33 -6.91 -15.54
N ASN A 166 -22.36 -6.64 -16.33
CA ASN A 166 -23.73 -7.10 -16.09
C ASN A 166 -24.20 -7.86 -17.31
N ILE A 167 -24.51 -9.13 -17.14
CA ILE A 167 -25.03 -10.00 -18.19
C ILE A 167 -26.43 -10.44 -17.76
N ARG A 168 -27.41 -10.24 -18.64
CA ARG A 168 -28.77 -10.74 -18.45
C ARG A 168 -29.12 -11.67 -19.60
N TYR A 169 -29.57 -12.85 -19.26
CA TYR A 169 -30.10 -13.82 -20.22
C TYR A 169 -31.46 -14.34 -19.73
N LYS A 170 -32.53 -13.91 -20.42
CA LYS A 170 -33.92 -14.21 -20.00
C LYS A 170 -34.17 -13.81 -18.53
N HIS A 171 -34.36 -14.80 -17.66
CA HIS A 171 -34.64 -14.63 -16.22
C HIS A 171 -33.37 -14.59 -15.37
N PHE A 172 -32.18 -14.97 -15.93
CA PHE A 172 -30.93 -14.97 -15.21
C PHE A 172 -30.20 -13.65 -15.39
N ALA A 173 -29.55 -13.19 -14.33
CA ALA A 173 -28.61 -12.08 -14.42
C ALA A 173 -27.36 -12.39 -13.60
N LEU A 174 -26.19 -12.07 -14.18
CA LEU A 174 -24.90 -12.13 -13.56
C LEU A 174 -24.32 -10.72 -13.50
N ALA A 175 -23.97 -10.27 -12.29
CA ALA A 175 -23.29 -9.02 -12.07
C ALA A 175 -21.93 -9.29 -11.38
N ALA A 176 -20.86 -8.70 -11.88
CA ALA A 176 -19.55 -8.78 -11.22
C ALA A 176 -18.92 -7.39 -11.19
N GLU A 177 -18.35 -7.03 -10.04
CA GLU A 177 -17.71 -5.75 -9.79
C GLU A 177 -16.26 -5.95 -9.31
N PHE A 178 -15.34 -5.19 -9.91
CA PHE A 178 -13.92 -5.24 -9.63
C PHE A 178 -13.39 -3.88 -9.22
N SER A 179 -12.34 -3.88 -8.40
CA SER A 179 -11.54 -2.70 -8.11
C SER A 179 -10.07 -3.02 -8.25
N TYR A 180 -9.27 -2.04 -8.66
CA TYR A 180 -7.84 -2.18 -8.81
C TYR A 180 -7.10 -0.93 -8.38
N SER A 181 -5.84 -1.12 -8.01
CA SER A 181 -4.88 -0.08 -7.72
C SER A 181 -3.51 -0.53 -8.22
N LYS A 182 -2.73 0.39 -8.76
CA LYS A 182 -1.39 0.08 -9.29
C LYS A 182 -0.40 1.17 -8.94
N GLY A 183 0.84 0.75 -8.62
CA GLY A 183 1.96 1.63 -8.33
C GLY A 183 2.03 2.11 -6.87
N ASN A 184 1.08 1.72 -6.03
CA ASN A 184 1.14 1.99 -4.61
C ASN A 184 1.98 0.95 -3.88
N GLU A 185 2.74 1.40 -2.91
CA GLU A 185 3.55 0.57 -2.03
C GLU A 185 3.00 0.58 -0.62
N ALA A 186 3.39 -0.42 0.17
CA ALA A 186 3.00 -0.54 1.56
C ALA A 186 4.18 -0.97 2.44
N TYR A 187 4.24 -0.39 3.63
CA TYR A 187 5.10 -0.83 4.69
C TYR A 187 4.46 -2.00 5.45
N ASN A 188 5.11 -3.17 5.39
CA ASN A 188 4.66 -4.39 6.07
C ASN A 188 5.31 -4.51 7.45
N ALA A 189 4.73 -3.83 8.45
CA ALA A 189 5.22 -3.86 9.83
C ALA A 189 5.04 -5.25 10.47
N VAL A 190 4.03 -6.00 10.03
CA VAL A 190 3.80 -7.39 10.49
C VAL A 190 4.96 -8.28 10.07
N ARG A 191 5.34 -8.24 8.81
CA ARG A 191 6.47 -9.01 8.29
C ARG A 191 7.78 -8.59 8.96
N ARG A 192 8.01 -7.28 9.14
CA ARG A 192 9.16 -6.76 9.88
C ARG A 192 9.27 -7.36 11.28
N THR A 193 8.16 -7.46 12.00
CA THR A 193 8.13 -8.06 13.33
C THR A 193 8.38 -9.56 13.28
N LEU A 194 7.74 -10.29 12.35
CA LEU A 194 7.80 -11.75 12.25
C LEU A 194 9.10 -12.27 11.62
N GLU A 195 9.86 -11.42 10.90
CA GLU A 195 11.11 -11.79 10.21
C GLU A 195 12.33 -11.01 10.75
N SER A 196 12.19 -10.35 11.91
CA SER A 196 13.28 -9.56 12.51
C SER A 196 14.47 -10.40 12.95
N VAL A 197 14.25 -11.67 13.32
CA VAL A 197 15.24 -12.62 13.90
C VAL A 197 16.06 -12.01 15.06
N SER A 198 15.49 -11.03 15.75
CA SER A 198 16.16 -10.24 16.80
C SER A 198 15.57 -10.43 18.20
N SER A 199 14.50 -11.20 18.33
CA SER A 199 13.80 -11.43 19.60
C SER A 199 13.33 -12.89 19.74
N PHE A 200 12.82 -13.23 20.93
CA PHE A 200 12.21 -14.55 21.21
C PHE A 200 10.72 -14.62 20.88
N SER A 201 10.19 -13.62 20.15
CA SER A 201 8.79 -13.63 19.70
C SER A 201 8.56 -14.71 18.64
N ASN A 202 7.29 -15.05 18.43
CA ASN A 202 6.89 -15.93 17.33
C ASN A 202 7.34 -15.34 16.00
N GLN A 203 7.80 -16.21 15.11
CA GLN A 203 8.37 -15.87 13.81
C GLN A 203 7.59 -16.52 12.66
N SER A 204 7.71 -15.96 11.48
CA SER A 204 7.16 -16.58 10.28
C SER A 204 8.00 -17.77 9.82
N VAL A 205 7.41 -18.69 9.06
CA VAL A 205 8.13 -19.83 8.45
C VAL A 205 9.26 -19.36 7.52
N ALA A 206 9.16 -18.17 6.93
CA ALA A 206 10.22 -17.60 6.08
C ALA A 206 11.58 -17.54 6.80
N VAL A 207 11.60 -17.38 8.12
CA VAL A 207 12.81 -17.32 8.95
C VAL A 207 13.62 -18.62 8.93
N THR A 208 13.04 -19.74 8.54
CA THR A 208 13.78 -21.00 8.34
C THR A 208 14.85 -20.86 7.25
N ASN A 209 14.69 -19.90 6.32
CA ASN A 209 15.66 -19.58 5.27
C ASN A 209 16.63 -18.45 5.67
N ARG A 210 16.75 -18.10 6.95
CA ARG A 210 17.72 -17.11 7.41
C ARG A 210 19.15 -17.57 7.12
N TRP A 211 20.05 -16.61 6.99
CA TRP A 211 21.46 -16.92 6.82
C TRP A 211 22.02 -17.67 8.04
N ASN A 212 22.65 -18.81 7.83
CA ASN A 212 23.21 -19.70 8.86
C ASN A 212 24.65 -20.13 8.56
N VAL A 213 25.03 -20.11 7.30
CA VAL A 213 26.35 -20.62 6.87
C VAL A 213 26.91 -19.73 5.76
N GLU A 214 28.21 -19.56 5.78
CA GLU A 214 28.94 -18.80 4.79
C GLU A 214 28.73 -19.30 3.37
N GLY A 215 28.48 -18.37 2.43
CA GLY A 215 28.12 -18.66 1.05
C GLY A 215 26.61 -18.84 0.80
N GLN A 216 25.79 -18.85 1.85
CA GLN A 216 24.33 -18.95 1.70
C GLN A 216 23.75 -17.63 1.13
N VAL A 217 23.04 -17.74 0.01
CA VAL A 217 22.32 -16.60 -0.60
C VAL A 217 20.90 -16.58 -0.08
N THR A 218 20.53 -15.52 0.64
CA THR A 218 19.20 -15.32 1.21
C THR A 218 18.90 -13.84 1.40
N ASN A 219 17.62 -13.50 1.57
CA ASN A 219 17.17 -12.14 1.91
C ASN A 219 16.87 -11.96 3.41
N ILE A 220 17.04 -13.01 4.21
CA ILE A 220 16.77 -12.97 5.65
C ILE A 220 18.10 -13.06 6.38
N PRO A 221 18.46 -12.05 7.20
CA PRO A 221 19.75 -11.99 7.86
C PRO A 221 19.92 -13.09 8.92
N ARG A 222 21.12 -13.22 9.43
CA ARG A 222 21.43 -14.05 10.58
C ARG A 222 20.64 -13.63 11.80
N ALA A 223 20.37 -14.57 12.70
CA ALA A 223 19.74 -14.27 13.98
C ALA A 223 20.71 -13.48 14.86
N SER A 224 20.26 -12.31 15.36
CA SER A 224 21.04 -11.45 16.25
C SER A 224 20.12 -10.87 17.33
N TYR A 225 20.22 -11.37 18.54
CA TYR A 225 19.42 -10.87 19.65
C TYR A 225 19.69 -9.40 19.91
N GLY A 226 18.61 -8.61 20.04
CA GLY A 226 18.69 -7.16 20.26
C GLY A 226 19.09 -6.35 19.04
N ASP A 227 19.45 -6.99 17.91
CA ASP A 227 19.77 -6.33 16.62
C ASP A 227 20.78 -5.17 16.70
N ALA A 228 21.88 -5.38 17.41
CA ALA A 228 22.88 -4.33 17.63
C ALA A 228 23.46 -3.73 16.33
N ILE A 229 23.52 -4.51 15.24
CA ILE A 229 24.02 -4.05 13.95
C ILE A 229 22.97 -3.30 13.13
N GLY A 230 21.67 -3.47 13.41
CA GLY A 230 20.58 -2.81 12.71
C GLY A 230 20.05 -3.56 11.49
N ASN A 231 20.08 -4.87 11.47
CA ASN A 231 19.48 -5.69 10.40
C ASN A 231 17.98 -5.48 10.22
N ASN A 232 17.30 -4.99 11.27
CA ASN A 232 15.87 -4.70 11.28
C ASN A 232 15.55 -3.20 11.09
N ASN A 233 16.50 -2.39 10.67
CA ASN A 233 16.27 -0.98 10.37
C ASN A 233 15.16 -0.81 9.33
N PHE A 234 14.45 0.33 9.40
CA PHE A 234 13.46 0.69 8.39
C PHE A 234 14.12 0.88 7.04
N SER A 235 13.73 0.06 6.08
CA SER A 235 14.40 -0.03 4.79
C SER A 235 13.48 -0.57 3.70
N SER A 236 13.96 -0.54 2.46
CA SER A 236 13.26 -1.11 1.29
C SER A 236 12.90 -2.59 1.47
N ARG A 237 13.54 -3.30 2.39
CA ARG A 237 13.23 -4.69 2.73
C ARG A 237 11.80 -4.89 3.22
N TRP A 238 11.20 -3.86 3.81
CA TRP A 238 9.88 -3.88 4.43
C TRP A 238 8.81 -3.15 3.61
N ILE A 239 9.21 -2.54 2.48
CA ILE A 239 8.32 -1.87 1.55
C ILE A 239 8.00 -2.84 0.41
N GLU A 240 6.72 -3.02 0.12
CA GLU A 240 6.23 -4.01 -0.84
C GLU A 240 5.26 -3.39 -1.85
N ASP A 241 5.23 -3.94 -3.08
CA ASP A 241 4.22 -3.60 -4.09
C ASP A 241 2.83 -4.01 -3.57
N ALA A 242 2.02 -3.05 -3.20
CA ALA A 242 0.65 -3.22 -2.73
C ALA A 242 -0.39 -3.07 -3.85
N SER A 243 0.03 -3.13 -5.10
CA SER A 243 -0.87 -3.17 -6.25
C SER A 243 -1.79 -4.38 -6.19
N PHE A 244 -3.04 -4.20 -6.57
CA PHE A 244 -4.02 -5.28 -6.52
C PHE A 244 -5.09 -5.19 -7.61
N LEU A 245 -5.67 -6.33 -7.94
CA LEU A 245 -6.94 -6.49 -8.62
C LEU A 245 -7.85 -7.34 -7.72
N ARG A 246 -9.00 -6.81 -7.35
CA ARG A 246 -9.94 -7.47 -6.44
C ARG A 246 -11.33 -7.50 -7.02
N MET A 247 -11.96 -8.67 -6.96
CA MET A 247 -13.40 -8.84 -7.17
C MET A 247 -14.14 -8.40 -5.90
N LYS A 248 -14.86 -7.28 -5.96
CA LYS A 248 -15.64 -6.75 -4.84
C LYS A 248 -16.85 -7.61 -4.57
N SER A 249 -17.58 -7.95 -5.62
CA SER A 249 -18.75 -8.81 -5.55
C SER A 249 -18.99 -9.54 -6.86
N ILE A 250 -19.63 -10.71 -6.75
CA ILE A 250 -20.23 -11.44 -7.87
C ILE A 250 -21.61 -11.91 -7.44
N THR A 251 -22.64 -11.57 -8.22
CA THR A 251 -24.03 -11.89 -7.94
C THR A 251 -24.65 -12.62 -9.10
N LEU A 252 -25.19 -13.82 -8.84
CA LEU A 252 -26.06 -14.53 -9.77
C LEU A 252 -27.49 -14.41 -9.25
N SER A 253 -28.40 -13.95 -10.10
CA SER A 253 -29.82 -13.79 -9.75
C SER A 253 -30.72 -14.45 -10.77
N TYR A 254 -31.88 -14.92 -10.29
CA TYR A 254 -32.97 -15.42 -11.07
C TYR A 254 -34.23 -14.61 -10.79
N ASN A 255 -34.78 -13.99 -11.85
CA ASN A 255 -35.98 -13.17 -11.79
C ASN A 255 -37.18 -13.96 -12.30
N PHE A 256 -38.25 -13.97 -11.57
CA PHE A 256 -39.50 -14.58 -12.00
C PHE A 256 -40.61 -13.52 -12.05
N ASP A 257 -41.30 -13.46 -13.20
CA ASP A 257 -42.31 -12.45 -13.51
C ASP A 257 -43.76 -13.02 -13.47
N LYS A 258 -43.88 -14.34 -13.24
CA LYS A 258 -45.19 -14.98 -13.15
C LYS A 258 -45.56 -15.15 -11.69
N PRO A 259 -46.88 -15.01 -11.35
CA PRO A 259 -47.34 -15.27 -10.00
C PRO A 259 -46.93 -16.68 -9.58
N VAL A 260 -46.12 -16.78 -8.57
CA VAL A 260 -45.84 -18.04 -7.89
C VAL A 260 -46.73 -18.04 -6.68
N TRP A 261 -47.66 -18.98 -6.66
CA TRP A 261 -48.78 -18.94 -5.71
C TRP A 261 -49.49 -17.57 -5.74
N ASN A 262 -50.76 -17.49 -5.68
CA ASN A 262 -51.58 -16.27 -5.84
C ASN A 262 -51.21 -15.05 -4.97
N PHE A 263 -50.11 -15.11 -4.24
CA PHE A 263 -49.64 -14.07 -3.33
C PHE A 263 -48.53 -13.19 -3.88
N PHE A 264 -47.68 -13.69 -4.81
CA PHE A 264 -46.50 -12.95 -5.29
C PHE A 264 -46.64 -12.65 -6.77
N ARG A 265 -46.56 -11.35 -7.12
CA ARG A 265 -46.59 -10.91 -8.53
C ARG A 265 -45.30 -11.16 -9.27
N SER A 266 -44.16 -10.95 -8.60
CA SER A 266 -42.84 -11.19 -9.13
C SER A 266 -41.83 -11.32 -8.00
N GLY A 267 -40.62 -11.77 -8.31
CA GLY A 267 -39.55 -11.82 -7.33
C GLY A 267 -38.20 -12.11 -7.95
N THR A 268 -37.18 -12.01 -7.11
CA THR A 268 -35.79 -12.30 -7.46
C THR A 268 -35.15 -13.14 -6.35
N ILE A 269 -34.56 -14.26 -6.72
CA ILE A 269 -33.67 -15.04 -5.85
C ILE A 269 -32.27 -14.77 -6.30
N TYR A 270 -31.36 -14.51 -5.37
CA TYR A 270 -29.97 -14.21 -5.71
C TYR A 270 -29.00 -14.83 -4.72
N VAL A 271 -27.80 -15.14 -5.23
CA VAL A 271 -26.63 -15.48 -4.44
C VAL A 271 -25.52 -14.48 -4.76
N THR A 272 -24.92 -13.92 -3.73
CA THR A 272 -23.80 -12.96 -3.85
C THR A 272 -22.60 -13.48 -3.09
N GLY A 273 -21.45 -13.52 -3.78
CA GLY A 273 -20.15 -13.70 -3.15
C GLY A 273 -19.45 -12.35 -3.04
N ASP A 274 -19.03 -11.97 -1.84
CA ASP A 274 -18.28 -10.73 -1.62
C ASP A 274 -16.80 -11.05 -1.39
N LYS A 275 -15.91 -10.26 -2.01
CA LYS A 275 -14.44 -10.31 -1.83
C LYS A 275 -13.84 -11.70 -2.11
N VAL A 276 -14.40 -12.41 -3.08
CA VAL A 276 -14.05 -13.80 -3.36
C VAL A 276 -12.63 -13.94 -3.86
N LEU A 277 -12.17 -13.02 -4.70
CA LEU A 277 -10.86 -13.05 -5.33
C LEU A 277 -10.10 -11.75 -5.10
N CYS A 278 -8.80 -11.90 -4.83
CA CYS A 278 -7.84 -10.80 -4.82
C CYS A 278 -6.50 -11.32 -5.38
N ALA A 279 -6.00 -10.66 -6.40
CA ALA A 279 -4.67 -10.88 -6.96
C ALA A 279 -3.77 -9.70 -6.54
N SER A 280 -2.68 -10.00 -5.84
CA SER A 280 -1.67 -9.03 -5.39
C SER A 280 -0.34 -9.74 -5.20
N LYS A 281 0.75 -9.00 -5.30
CA LYS A 281 2.11 -9.47 -4.93
C LYS A 281 2.45 -9.21 -3.47
N TYR A 282 1.61 -8.45 -2.78
CA TYR A 282 1.79 -8.11 -1.38
C TYR A 282 1.76 -9.37 -0.50
N LEU A 283 2.74 -9.53 0.37
CA LEU A 283 2.89 -10.71 1.23
C LEU A 283 2.00 -10.68 2.48
N GLY A 284 1.41 -9.52 2.78
CA GLY A 284 0.44 -9.38 3.87
C GLY A 284 -0.97 -9.83 3.46
N ILE A 285 -1.88 -9.72 4.40
CA ILE A 285 -3.25 -10.28 4.28
C ILE A 285 -4.19 -9.33 3.54
N VAL A 286 -3.96 -8.01 3.63
CA VAL A 286 -4.86 -6.95 3.13
C VAL A 286 -4.10 -6.06 2.18
N THR A 287 -4.74 -5.56 1.13
CA THR A 287 -4.14 -4.69 0.11
C THR A 287 -4.56 -3.21 0.22
N VAL A 288 -5.42 -2.88 1.19
CA VAL A 288 -5.89 -1.50 1.41
C VAL A 288 -5.62 -1.14 2.87
N PHE A 289 -4.61 -0.31 3.08
CA PHE A 289 -4.08 0.00 4.39
C PHE A 289 -4.24 1.48 4.72
N ALA A 290 -4.63 1.74 5.95
CA ALA A 290 -4.39 2.99 6.65
C ALA A 290 -4.36 2.65 8.14
N PHE A 291 -3.27 2.97 8.82
CA PHE A 291 -3.15 2.74 10.27
C PHE A 291 -4.18 3.58 11.04
N SER A 292 -4.40 4.81 10.64
CA SER A 292 -5.41 5.69 11.21
C SER A 292 -6.40 6.13 10.13
N SER A 293 -7.71 5.97 10.41
CA SER A 293 -8.75 6.53 9.56
C SER A 293 -8.72 8.05 9.65
N GLY A 294 -8.50 8.73 8.53
CA GLY A 294 -8.51 10.18 8.44
C GLY A 294 -7.13 10.86 8.38
N SER A 295 -6.03 10.09 8.37
CA SER A 295 -4.69 10.65 8.13
C SER A 295 -4.04 10.01 6.90
N ASN A 296 -3.72 10.82 5.91
CA ASN A 296 -2.97 10.37 4.73
C ASN A 296 -1.50 10.01 5.08
N ALA A 297 -0.98 10.53 6.18
CA ALA A 297 0.37 10.23 6.66
C ALA A 297 0.55 8.77 7.11
N THR A 298 -0.55 8.05 7.38
CA THR A 298 -0.52 6.63 7.76
C THR A 298 -1.09 5.71 6.68
N GLN A 299 -1.33 6.24 5.49
CA GLN A 299 -1.69 5.42 4.33
C GLN A 299 -0.53 4.49 3.98
N GLY A 300 -0.83 3.25 3.62
CA GLY A 300 0.17 2.26 3.26
C GLY A 300 0.86 1.57 4.44
N PHE A 301 0.51 1.86 5.69
CA PHE A 301 1.07 1.18 6.86
C PHE A 301 0.21 -0.02 7.24
N ASP A 302 0.78 -1.22 7.22
CA ASP A 302 0.14 -2.47 7.67
C ASP A 302 0.67 -2.91 9.04
N TYR A 303 -0.10 -2.59 10.08
CA TYR A 303 0.11 -3.04 11.46
C TYR A 303 -0.91 -4.12 11.85
N ALA A 304 -1.05 -5.19 11.05
CA ALA A 304 -1.98 -6.29 11.29
C ALA A 304 -3.46 -5.87 11.32
N LYS A 305 -3.91 -5.10 10.32
CA LYS A 305 -5.32 -4.75 10.21
C LYS A 305 -6.19 -6.00 10.04
N VAL A 306 -7.30 -6.04 10.77
CA VAL A 306 -8.24 -7.17 10.71
C VAL A 306 -8.74 -7.39 9.27
N MET A 307 -8.61 -8.61 8.82
CA MET A 307 -9.04 -9.03 7.49
C MET A 307 -10.56 -8.89 7.34
N GLN A 308 -10.99 -8.32 6.22
CA GLN A 308 -12.39 -8.32 5.87
C GLN A 308 -12.79 -9.72 5.39
N PRO A 309 -13.83 -10.35 5.98
CA PRO A 309 -14.19 -11.71 5.63
C PRO A 309 -14.69 -11.80 4.19
N LYS A 310 -14.43 -12.93 3.54
CA LYS A 310 -15.15 -13.37 2.37
C LYS A 310 -16.54 -13.81 2.82
N SER A 311 -17.58 -13.44 2.09
CA SER A 311 -18.94 -13.83 2.45
C SER A 311 -19.71 -14.35 1.26
N VAL A 312 -20.65 -15.25 1.54
CA VAL A 312 -21.68 -15.69 0.60
C VAL A 312 -23.02 -15.35 1.22
N LYS A 313 -23.86 -14.67 0.45
CA LYS A 313 -25.19 -14.23 0.85
C LYS A 313 -26.21 -14.85 -0.08
N LEU A 314 -27.26 -15.43 0.47
CA LEU A 314 -28.47 -15.85 -0.25
C LEU A 314 -29.59 -14.89 0.10
N GLY A 315 -30.30 -14.39 -0.89
CA GLY A 315 -31.42 -13.47 -0.66
C GLY A 315 -32.59 -13.75 -1.60
N ILE A 316 -33.74 -13.32 -1.15
CA ILE A 316 -34.98 -13.35 -1.91
C ILE A 316 -35.70 -12.01 -1.76
N ASN A 317 -36.09 -11.42 -2.88
CA ASN A 317 -36.97 -10.24 -2.92
C ASN A 317 -38.30 -10.63 -3.54
N LEU A 318 -39.39 -10.32 -2.90
CA LEU A 318 -40.72 -10.65 -3.33
C LEU A 318 -41.55 -9.37 -3.47
N LYS A 319 -42.37 -9.29 -4.54
CA LYS A 319 -43.35 -8.22 -4.77
C LYS A 319 -44.74 -8.81 -4.67
N PHE A 320 -45.56 -8.21 -3.86
CA PHE A 320 -46.94 -8.58 -3.61
C PHE A 320 -47.91 -7.87 -4.55
#